data_59f7d3feaa3f0c93c299498783d31975
#
_entry.id   59f7d3feaa3f0c93c299498783d31975
#
_cell.length_a   1.000
_cell.length_b   1.000
_cell.length_c   1.000
_cell.angle_alpha   90.00
_cell.angle_beta   90.00
_cell.angle_gamma   90.00
#
_symmetry.space_group_name_H-M   'P 1'
#
loop_
_entity.id
_entity.type
_entity.pdbx_description
1 polymer ?
#
loop_
_entity_poly.entity_id
_entity_poly.type
_entity_poly.pdbx_seq_one_letter_code
_entity_poly.pdbx_strand_id
1 'polypeptide(L)'
;ARVSEGEFLSVNQVCSWASKQNFIDKIEILGFIDKGISIRWIKEAGGKTINLLCKGSLRHCREQLKKTPEEHIADIKAEIALARENDMRVNIYLEDWSNGMIHSPEYVFTLMDALQDEYIEHFMLPDTLGILNPYQCFEFCSTMIKRYPNCRFDFHGHNDYDLAIANVYSAVKAGIQGIHCTINGLGDRAGNA
;
A
#
# COMPACT_ATOMS: atom_id res chain seq x y z
N ALA A 1 -10.81 -4.01 -2.62
CA ALA A 1 -11.78 -4.46 -1.62
C ALA A 1 -13.08 -4.88 -2.30
N ARG A 2 -13.75 -5.88 -1.76
CA ARG A 2 -15.06 -6.30 -2.27
C ARG A 2 -16.16 -5.48 -1.61
N VAL A 3 -16.76 -4.57 -2.37
CA VAL A 3 -17.93 -3.78 -1.94
C VAL A 3 -19.22 -4.31 -2.59
N SER A 4 -19.09 -4.95 -3.76
CA SER A 4 -20.22 -5.47 -4.53
C SER A 4 -19.88 -6.80 -5.18
N GLU A 5 -20.92 -7.51 -5.62
CA GLU A 5 -20.77 -8.74 -6.43
C GLU A 5 -20.11 -8.45 -7.79
N GLY A 6 -20.39 -7.28 -8.37
CA GLY A 6 -19.76 -6.85 -9.63
C GLY A 6 -18.25 -6.71 -9.54
N GLU A 7 -17.72 -6.25 -8.41
CA GLU A 7 -16.27 -6.18 -8.17
C GLU A 7 -15.64 -7.57 -8.09
N PHE A 8 -16.28 -8.51 -7.38
CA PHE A 8 -15.81 -9.89 -7.32
C PHE A 8 -15.74 -10.50 -8.71
N LEU A 9 -16.81 -10.37 -9.50
CA LEU A 9 -16.86 -10.90 -10.87
C LEU A 9 -15.79 -10.27 -11.76
N SER A 10 -15.57 -8.97 -11.66
CA SER A 10 -14.53 -8.26 -12.42
C SER A 10 -13.12 -8.76 -12.05
N VAL A 11 -12.81 -8.87 -10.77
CA VAL A 11 -11.51 -9.39 -10.29
C VAL A 11 -11.32 -10.84 -10.73
N ASN A 12 -12.34 -11.68 -10.60
CA ASN A 12 -12.29 -13.07 -11.06
C ASN A 12 -12.03 -13.19 -12.58
N GLN A 13 -12.66 -12.35 -13.39
CA GLN A 13 -12.43 -12.32 -14.85
C GLN A 13 -10.99 -11.89 -15.17
N VAL A 14 -10.47 -10.85 -14.50
CA VAL A 14 -9.08 -10.38 -14.68
C VAL A 14 -8.09 -11.47 -14.26
N CYS A 15 -8.28 -12.10 -13.11
CA CYS A 15 -7.42 -13.20 -12.64
C CYS A 15 -7.44 -14.40 -13.61
N SER A 16 -8.62 -14.78 -14.09
CA SER A 16 -8.79 -15.87 -15.05
C SER A 16 -8.10 -15.57 -16.38
N TRP A 17 -8.22 -14.34 -16.88
CA TRP A 17 -7.52 -13.90 -18.07
C TRP A 17 -6.00 -13.88 -17.87
N ALA A 18 -5.53 -13.29 -16.78
CA ALA A 18 -4.11 -13.20 -16.46
C ALA A 18 -3.46 -14.60 -16.29
N SER A 19 -4.19 -15.55 -15.70
CA SER A 19 -3.74 -16.95 -15.57
C SER A 19 -3.55 -17.60 -16.93
N LYS A 20 -4.47 -17.39 -17.88
CA LYS A 20 -4.35 -17.91 -19.26
C LYS A 20 -3.17 -17.31 -20.04
N GLN A 21 -2.77 -16.10 -19.67
CA GLN A 21 -1.64 -15.40 -20.26
C GLN A 21 -0.30 -15.62 -19.52
N ASN A 22 -0.28 -16.49 -18.50
CA ASN A 22 0.88 -16.75 -17.62
C ASN A 22 1.41 -15.49 -16.91
N PHE A 23 0.48 -14.62 -16.46
CA PHE A 23 0.88 -13.39 -15.83
C PHE A 23 0.07 -13.01 -14.56
N ILE A 24 -0.58 -14.01 -13.97
CA ILE A 24 -1.33 -13.85 -12.71
C ILE A 24 -0.46 -13.28 -11.58
N ASP A 25 0.83 -13.56 -11.59
CA ASP A 25 1.78 -13.05 -10.60
C ASP A 25 2.04 -11.52 -10.70
N LYS A 26 1.48 -10.86 -11.71
CA LYS A 26 1.50 -9.40 -11.87
C LYS A 26 0.22 -8.73 -11.38
N ILE A 27 -0.78 -9.52 -10.98
CA ILE A 27 -2.06 -9.00 -10.50
C ILE A 27 -1.99 -8.86 -8.99
N GLU A 28 -2.16 -7.64 -8.52
CA GLU A 28 -2.22 -7.28 -7.11
C GLU A 28 -3.61 -6.74 -6.79
N ILE A 29 -4.18 -7.18 -5.67
CA ILE A 29 -5.57 -6.87 -5.32
C ILE A 29 -5.61 -6.23 -3.95
N LEU A 30 -6.27 -5.06 -3.86
CA LEU A 30 -6.43 -4.36 -2.59
C LEU A 30 -7.33 -5.14 -1.64
N GLY A 31 -6.86 -5.31 -0.41
CA GLY A 31 -7.60 -5.91 0.68
C GLY A 31 -7.42 -5.15 1.99
N PHE A 32 -8.23 -5.48 2.97
CA PHE A 32 -8.24 -4.84 4.28
C PHE A 32 -7.71 -5.76 5.37
N ILE A 33 -7.39 -5.16 6.52
CA ILE A 33 -7.16 -5.87 7.79
C ILE A 33 -8.54 -6.19 8.39
N ASP A 34 -9.10 -7.34 8.01
CA ASP A 34 -10.51 -7.69 8.27
C ASP A 34 -10.73 -9.15 8.71
N LYS A 35 -9.76 -9.72 9.40
CA LYS A 35 -9.76 -11.10 9.93
C LYS A 35 -9.92 -12.14 8.81
N GLY A 36 -9.21 -11.90 7.71
CA GLY A 36 -9.12 -12.82 6.59
C GLY A 36 -10.31 -12.79 5.62
N ILE A 37 -11.24 -11.86 5.76
CA ILE A 37 -12.36 -11.73 4.80
C ILE A 37 -11.79 -11.39 3.42
N SER A 38 -10.91 -10.39 3.34
CA SER A 38 -10.24 -10.00 2.09
C SER A 38 -9.40 -11.13 1.51
N ILE A 39 -8.62 -11.82 2.33
CA ILE A 39 -7.79 -12.97 1.90
C ILE A 39 -8.67 -14.05 1.25
N ARG A 40 -9.77 -14.42 1.89
CA ARG A 40 -10.68 -15.47 1.38
C ARG A 40 -11.26 -15.12 0.02
N TRP A 41 -11.87 -13.93 -0.11
CA TRP A 41 -12.52 -13.57 -1.37
C TRP A 41 -11.51 -13.34 -2.51
N ILE A 42 -10.32 -12.82 -2.22
CA ILE A 42 -9.25 -12.65 -3.22
C ILE A 42 -8.80 -14.02 -3.73
N LYS A 43 -8.61 -14.98 -2.81
CA LYS A 43 -8.26 -16.36 -3.15
C LYS A 43 -9.37 -17.03 -4.00
N GLU A 44 -10.64 -16.87 -3.61
CA GLU A 44 -11.79 -17.36 -4.37
C GLU A 44 -11.85 -16.75 -5.77
N ALA A 45 -11.48 -15.49 -5.94
CA ALA A 45 -11.41 -14.81 -7.23
C ALA A 45 -10.21 -15.24 -8.09
N GLY A 46 -9.27 -16.04 -7.52
CA GLY A 46 -8.08 -16.52 -8.22
C GLY A 46 -6.85 -15.61 -8.08
N GLY A 47 -6.90 -14.61 -7.19
CA GLY A 47 -5.77 -13.73 -6.89
C GLY A 47 -4.68 -14.43 -6.08
N LYS A 48 -3.43 -13.99 -6.23
CA LYS A 48 -2.26 -14.53 -5.54
C LYS A 48 -1.50 -13.50 -4.72
N THR A 49 -1.79 -12.22 -4.89
CA THR A 49 -1.12 -11.13 -4.18
C THR A 49 -2.16 -10.20 -3.60
N ILE A 50 -2.02 -9.91 -2.30
CA ILE A 50 -2.86 -8.95 -1.59
C ILE A 50 -2.07 -7.70 -1.24
N ASN A 51 -2.61 -6.53 -1.55
CA ASN A 51 -2.15 -5.25 -1.06
C ASN A 51 -2.96 -4.92 0.20
N LEU A 52 -2.40 -5.17 1.38
CA LEU A 52 -3.07 -4.91 2.66
C LEU A 52 -3.05 -3.41 2.98
N LEU A 53 -4.24 -2.82 3.05
CA LEU A 53 -4.41 -1.41 3.42
C LEU A 53 -4.26 -1.24 4.93
N CYS A 54 -3.13 -0.66 5.33
CA CYS A 54 -2.80 -0.30 6.71
C CYS A 54 -2.82 1.21 6.88
N LYS A 55 -2.87 1.71 8.12
CA LYS A 55 -2.83 3.15 8.38
C LYS A 55 -1.40 3.62 8.61
N GLY A 56 -0.90 4.49 7.73
CA GLY A 56 0.44 5.06 7.76
C GLY A 56 0.59 6.33 8.61
N SER A 57 -0.49 6.84 9.23
CA SER A 57 -0.44 7.96 10.16
C SER A 57 -1.05 7.61 11.52
N LEU A 58 -0.50 8.19 12.59
CA LEU A 58 -1.02 8.01 13.96
C LEU A 58 -2.45 8.50 14.08
N ARG A 59 -2.78 9.58 13.37
CA ARG A 59 -4.13 10.13 13.32
C ARG A 59 -5.13 9.10 12.80
N HIS A 60 -4.87 8.46 11.65
CA HIS A 60 -5.77 7.44 11.11
C HIS A 60 -5.84 6.20 12.00
N CYS A 61 -4.73 5.78 12.61
CA CYS A 61 -4.73 4.69 13.58
C CYS A 61 -5.67 4.97 14.76
N ARG A 62 -5.54 6.16 15.37
CA ARG A 62 -6.32 6.53 16.57
C ARG A 62 -7.75 6.94 16.26
N GLU A 63 -7.97 7.75 15.22
CA GLU A 63 -9.27 8.36 14.97
C GLU A 63 -10.18 7.50 14.09
N GLN A 64 -9.64 6.80 13.10
CA GLN A 64 -10.43 5.95 12.21
C GLN A 64 -10.53 4.52 12.74
N LEU A 65 -9.40 3.88 13.09
CA LEU A 65 -9.43 2.51 13.60
C LEU A 65 -9.81 2.42 15.07
N LYS A 66 -9.66 3.51 15.83
CA LYS A 66 -9.85 3.54 17.31
C LYS A 66 -8.91 2.56 18.03
N LYS A 67 -7.65 2.43 17.54
CA LYS A 67 -6.65 1.49 18.04
C LYS A 67 -5.39 2.20 18.53
N THR A 68 -4.65 1.51 19.40
CA THR A 68 -3.26 1.88 19.69
C THR A 68 -2.33 1.41 18.55
N PRO A 69 -1.11 1.96 18.43
CA PRO A 69 -0.12 1.45 17.49
C PRO A 69 0.15 -0.05 17.64
N GLU A 70 0.25 -0.54 18.88
CA GLU A 70 0.52 -1.94 19.19
C GLU A 70 -0.61 -2.87 18.73
N GLU A 71 -1.87 -2.48 18.96
CA GLU A 71 -3.04 -3.21 18.48
C GLU A 71 -3.09 -3.25 16.95
N HIS A 72 -2.79 -2.12 16.29
CA HIS A 72 -2.76 -2.07 14.83
C HIS A 72 -1.65 -2.95 14.25
N ILE A 73 -0.44 -2.93 14.83
CA ILE A 73 0.68 -3.78 14.43
C ILE A 73 0.32 -5.26 14.62
N ALA A 74 -0.30 -5.62 15.74
CA ALA A 74 -0.71 -7.00 16.01
C ALA A 74 -1.72 -7.50 14.97
N ASP A 75 -2.69 -6.68 14.60
CA ASP A 75 -3.67 -7.03 13.57
C ASP A 75 -3.02 -7.20 12.19
N ILE A 76 -2.09 -6.31 11.81
CA ILE A 76 -1.35 -6.43 10.55
C ILE A 76 -0.58 -7.75 10.50
N LYS A 77 0.16 -8.08 11.57
CA LYS A 77 0.94 -9.33 11.65
C LYS A 77 0.06 -10.57 11.58
N ALA A 78 -1.10 -10.54 12.23
CA ALA A 78 -2.07 -11.64 12.16
C ALA A 78 -2.59 -11.83 10.73
N GLU A 79 -2.86 -10.75 10.01
CA GLU A 79 -3.33 -10.80 8.62
C GLU A 79 -2.24 -11.29 7.66
N ILE A 80 -0.97 -10.87 7.86
CA ILE A 80 0.19 -11.37 7.11
C ILE A 80 0.37 -12.88 7.30
N ALA A 81 0.28 -13.35 8.54
CA ALA A 81 0.38 -14.77 8.84
C ALA A 81 -0.71 -15.58 8.14
N LEU A 82 -1.95 -15.09 8.19
CA LEU A 82 -3.09 -15.72 7.52
C LEU A 82 -2.95 -15.71 5.98
N ALA A 83 -2.44 -14.65 5.39
CA ALA A 83 -2.17 -14.58 3.95
C ALA A 83 -1.11 -15.63 3.56
N ARG A 84 -0.04 -15.75 4.34
CA ARG A 84 1.02 -16.75 4.14
C ARG A 84 0.49 -18.18 4.23
N GLU A 85 -0.36 -18.48 5.20
CA GLU A 85 -1.03 -19.79 5.35
C GLU A 85 -1.93 -20.14 4.13
N ASN A 86 -2.35 -19.11 3.39
CA ASN A 86 -3.14 -19.25 2.18
C ASN A 86 -2.33 -19.16 0.88
N ASP A 87 -0.99 -19.26 0.95
CA ASP A 87 -0.06 -19.17 -0.18
C ASP A 87 -0.18 -17.85 -0.97
N MET A 88 -0.52 -16.75 -0.29
CA MET A 88 -0.63 -15.43 -0.88
C MET A 88 0.60 -14.59 -0.59
N ARG A 89 1.06 -13.84 -1.58
CA ARG A 89 2.08 -12.78 -1.41
C ARG A 89 1.42 -11.55 -0.80
N VAL A 90 2.19 -10.82 -0.01
CA VAL A 90 1.70 -9.66 0.74
C VAL A 90 2.51 -8.43 0.41
N ASN A 91 1.80 -7.36 0.05
CA ASN A 91 2.31 -6.01 0.05
C ASN A 91 1.59 -5.19 1.12
N ILE A 92 2.27 -4.20 1.70
CA ILE A 92 1.69 -3.30 2.69
C ILE A 92 1.50 -1.91 2.10
N TYR A 93 0.28 -1.42 2.16
CA TYR A 93 -0.10 -0.07 1.74
C TYR A 93 -0.26 0.82 2.97
N LEU A 94 0.64 1.80 3.16
CA LEU A 94 0.64 2.68 4.34
C LEU A 94 -0.24 3.92 4.08
N GLU A 95 -1.56 3.74 4.03
CA GLU A 95 -2.50 4.83 3.77
C GLU A 95 -2.25 6.03 4.67
N ASP A 96 -2.22 7.22 4.09
CA ASP A 96 -1.91 8.50 4.75
C ASP A 96 -0.45 8.64 5.23
N TRP A 97 0.47 7.90 4.58
CA TRP A 97 1.89 7.91 4.92
C TRP A 97 2.51 9.32 4.87
N SER A 98 2.16 10.16 3.89
CA SER A 98 2.67 11.54 3.79
C SER A 98 2.34 12.37 5.03
N ASN A 99 1.10 12.31 5.52
CA ASN A 99 0.72 12.93 6.80
C ASN A 99 1.43 12.26 7.99
N GLY A 100 1.64 10.95 7.93
CA GLY A 100 2.45 10.22 8.92
C GLY A 100 3.84 10.82 9.04
N MET A 101 4.55 10.99 7.93
CA MET A 101 5.90 11.56 7.90
C MET A 101 5.95 13.02 8.34
N ILE A 102 4.91 13.82 8.02
CA ILE A 102 4.85 15.24 8.41
C ILE A 102 4.54 15.40 9.92
N HIS A 103 3.61 14.62 10.46
CA HIS A 103 3.02 14.90 11.78
C HIS A 103 3.29 13.85 12.84
N SER A 104 3.70 12.64 12.46
CA SER A 104 3.94 11.51 13.38
C SER A 104 4.99 10.54 12.85
N PRO A 105 6.21 11.00 12.48
CA PRO A 105 7.23 10.13 11.88
C PRO A 105 7.63 8.98 12.80
N GLU A 106 7.60 9.16 14.12
CA GLU A 106 7.87 8.11 15.10
C GLU A 106 6.90 6.94 14.97
N TYR A 107 5.62 7.23 14.68
CA TYR A 107 4.63 6.17 14.42
C TYR A 107 4.95 5.39 13.15
N VAL A 108 5.31 6.09 12.06
CA VAL A 108 5.71 5.44 10.80
C VAL A 108 6.91 4.52 11.05
N PHE A 109 7.91 5.00 11.79
CA PHE A 109 9.09 4.20 12.09
C PHE A 109 8.78 3.04 13.04
N THR A 110 7.95 3.23 14.06
CA THR A 110 7.49 2.13 14.94
C THR A 110 6.80 1.03 14.14
N LEU A 111 5.94 1.42 13.20
CA LEU A 111 5.25 0.47 12.31
C LEU A 111 6.24 -0.28 11.43
N MET A 112 7.16 0.43 10.79
CA MET A 112 8.18 -0.16 9.92
C MET A 112 9.17 -1.05 10.69
N ASP A 113 9.63 -0.61 11.86
CA ASP A 113 10.54 -1.39 12.73
C ASP A 113 9.90 -2.73 13.12
N ALA A 114 8.58 -2.76 13.30
CA ALA A 114 7.84 -3.97 13.62
C ALA A 114 7.57 -4.89 12.42
N LEU A 115 7.56 -4.36 11.19
CA LEU A 115 7.12 -5.08 9.99
C LEU A 115 8.23 -5.41 9.01
N GLN A 116 9.42 -4.78 9.08
CA GLN A 116 10.47 -4.91 8.08
C GLN A 116 10.98 -6.35 7.85
N ASP A 117 10.87 -7.21 8.87
CA ASP A 117 11.33 -8.60 8.84
C ASP A 117 10.17 -9.60 8.62
N GLU A 118 8.95 -9.11 8.40
CA GLU A 118 7.79 -9.96 8.11
C GLU A 118 7.77 -10.41 6.64
N TYR A 119 6.86 -11.33 6.31
CA TYR A 119 6.67 -11.83 4.94
C TYR A 119 5.96 -10.78 4.07
N ILE A 120 6.70 -9.76 3.65
CA ILE A 120 6.22 -8.63 2.84
C ILE A 120 7.14 -8.44 1.64
N GLU A 121 6.56 -8.35 0.44
CA GLU A 121 7.34 -8.11 -0.78
C GLU A 121 7.62 -6.62 -0.99
N HIS A 122 6.60 -5.76 -0.82
CA HIS A 122 6.71 -4.32 -1.05
C HIS A 122 5.99 -3.53 0.04
N PHE A 123 6.56 -2.36 0.38
CA PHE A 123 5.89 -1.31 1.14
C PHE A 123 5.53 -0.16 0.22
N MET A 124 4.26 0.19 0.18
CA MET A 124 3.74 1.26 -0.65
C MET A 124 3.59 2.53 0.17
N LEU A 125 4.21 3.62 -0.31
CA LEU A 125 4.29 4.92 0.34
C LEU A 125 3.34 5.91 -0.37
N PRO A 126 2.06 6.00 0.03
CA PRO A 126 1.12 6.87 -0.66
C PRO A 126 1.14 8.30 -0.12
N ASP A 127 1.24 9.23 -1.03
CA ASP A 127 0.78 10.60 -0.82
C ASP A 127 -0.74 10.64 -1.04
N THR A 128 -1.47 10.14 -0.05
CA THR A 128 -2.92 9.86 -0.13
C THR A 128 -3.75 11.10 -0.44
N LEU A 129 -3.33 12.27 0.04
CA LEU A 129 -4.03 13.53 -0.19
C LEU A 129 -3.31 14.46 -1.18
N GLY A 130 -2.25 13.97 -1.84
CA GLY A 130 -1.50 14.74 -2.84
C GLY A 130 -0.91 16.03 -2.28
N ILE A 131 -0.42 16.03 -1.03
CA ILE A 131 -0.01 17.23 -0.28
C ILE A 131 1.50 17.48 -0.26
N LEU A 132 2.29 16.50 -0.69
CA LEU A 132 3.75 16.66 -0.69
C LEU A 132 4.19 17.62 -1.80
N ASN A 133 5.24 18.39 -1.51
CA ASN A 133 6.05 19.00 -2.55
C ASN A 133 7.23 18.10 -2.92
N PRO A 134 7.92 18.34 -4.06
CA PRO A 134 9.01 17.48 -4.53
C PRO A 134 10.19 17.33 -3.57
N TYR A 135 10.49 18.36 -2.76
CA TYR A 135 11.55 18.30 -1.75
C TYR A 135 11.19 17.35 -0.60
N GLN A 136 9.99 17.49 -0.07
CA GLN A 136 9.47 16.60 0.97
C GLN A 136 9.39 15.15 0.47
N CYS A 137 8.90 14.95 -0.75
CA CYS A 137 8.82 13.62 -1.35
C CYS A 137 10.22 12.98 -1.45
N PHE A 138 11.22 13.70 -1.97
CA PHE A 138 12.60 13.23 -2.04
C PHE A 138 13.17 12.90 -0.65
N GLU A 139 13.01 13.81 0.31
CA GLU A 139 13.53 13.67 1.67
C GLU A 139 12.90 12.46 2.39
N PHE A 140 11.58 12.33 2.35
CA PHE A 140 10.87 11.26 3.03
C PHE A 140 11.15 9.89 2.41
N CYS A 141 11.13 9.78 1.08
CA CYS A 141 11.51 8.54 0.38
C CYS A 141 12.96 8.16 0.67
N SER A 142 13.89 9.12 0.61
CA SER A 142 15.31 8.89 0.95
C SER A 142 15.49 8.41 2.40
N THR A 143 14.71 8.96 3.33
CA THR A 143 14.74 8.56 4.74
C THR A 143 14.30 7.12 4.91
N MET A 144 13.19 6.71 4.27
CA MET A 144 12.70 5.34 4.30
C MET A 144 13.73 4.35 3.75
N ILE A 145 14.29 4.64 2.58
CA ILE A 145 15.27 3.76 1.92
C ILE A 145 16.56 3.63 2.75
N LYS A 146 17.06 4.72 3.32
CA LYS A 146 18.27 4.71 4.15
C LYS A 146 18.06 3.94 5.46
N ARG A 147 16.89 4.09 6.08
CA ARG A 147 16.60 3.44 7.35
C ARG A 147 16.29 1.96 7.20
N TYR A 148 15.67 1.56 6.07
CA TYR A 148 15.22 0.20 5.80
C TYR A 148 15.78 -0.32 4.48
N PRO A 149 17.11 -0.51 4.36
CA PRO A 149 17.78 -0.81 3.09
C PRO A 149 17.43 -2.18 2.50
N ASN A 150 16.86 -3.07 3.30
CA ASN A 150 16.42 -4.40 2.87
C ASN A 150 14.94 -4.43 2.43
N CYS A 151 14.21 -3.35 2.64
CA CYS A 151 12.82 -3.24 2.21
C CYS A 151 12.75 -2.67 0.80
N ARG A 152 11.77 -3.14 0.04
CA ARG A 152 11.39 -2.56 -1.25
C ARG A 152 10.26 -1.56 -1.05
N PHE A 153 10.43 -0.37 -1.63
CA PHE A 153 9.47 0.72 -1.54
C PHE A 153 8.93 1.11 -2.90
N ASP A 154 7.62 1.26 -2.99
CA ASP A 154 6.91 1.80 -4.14
C ASP A 154 6.21 3.11 -3.73
N PHE A 155 6.15 4.10 -4.62
CA PHE A 155 5.49 5.38 -4.36
C PHE A 155 4.16 5.49 -5.11
N HIS A 156 3.14 6.04 -4.45
CA HIS A 156 1.82 6.31 -5.01
C HIS A 156 1.45 7.77 -4.77
N GLY A 157 1.31 8.55 -5.84
CA GLY A 157 1.05 9.98 -5.76
C GLY A 157 -0.34 10.37 -6.27
N HIS A 158 -1.17 10.99 -5.40
CA HIS A 158 -2.36 11.71 -5.81
C HIS A 158 -2.03 13.13 -6.29
N ASN A 159 -2.94 13.72 -7.07
CA ASN A 159 -2.68 14.95 -7.84
C ASN A 159 -3.42 16.19 -7.31
N ASP A 160 -3.80 16.21 -6.04
CA ASP A 160 -4.63 17.28 -5.46
C ASP A 160 -3.98 18.67 -5.54
N TYR A 161 -2.65 18.75 -5.43
CA TYR A 161 -1.89 20.00 -5.62
C TYR A 161 -1.24 20.11 -7.01
N ASP A 162 -1.64 19.27 -7.97
CA ASP A 162 -1.08 19.21 -9.32
C ASP A 162 0.44 18.92 -9.35
N LEU A 163 0.92 18.16 -8.36
CA LEU A 163 2.34 17.82 -8.19
C LEU A 163 2.64 16.32 -8.31
N ALA A 164 1.66 15.48 -8.64
CA ALA A 164 1.84 14.03 -8.65
C ALA A 164 3.04 13.59 -9.51
N ILE A 165 3.17 14.08 -10.73
CA ILE A 165 4.29 13.73 -11.63
C ILE A 165 5.64 14.25 -11.09
N ALA A 166 5.67 15.48 -10.54
CA ALA A 166 6.88 16.02 -9.94
C ALA A 166 7.32 15.23 -8.72
N ASN A 167 6.37 14.78 -7.90
CA ASN A 167 6.62 13.94 -6.73
C ASN A 167 7.08 12.53 -7.14
N VAL A 168 6.47 11.91 -8.14
CA VAL A 168 6.93 10.62 -8.71
C VAL A 168 8.36 10.74 -9.21
N TYR A 169 8.70 11.80 -9.96
CA TYR A 169 10.07 12.03 -10.40
C TYR A 169 11.04 12.16 -9.20
N SER A 170 10.66 12.87 -8.16
CA SER A 170 11.46 13.03 -6.94
C SER A 170 11.63 11.73 -6.18
N ALA A 171 10.58 10.91 -6.07
CA ALA A 171 10.64 9.58 -5.47
C ALA A 171 11.61 8.65 -6.22
N VAL A 172 11.57 8.64 -7.56
CA VAL A 172 12.52 7.88 -8.39
C VAL A 172 13.96 8.37 -8.17
N LYS A 173 14.18 9.69 -8.08
CA LYS A 173 15.50 10.27 -7.78
C LYS A 173 15.99 9.90 -6.37
N ALA A 174 15.10 9.69 -5.43
CA ALA A 174 15.43 9.20 -4.09
C ALA A 174 15.81 7.71 -4.07
N GLY A 175 15.48 6.95 -5.11
CA GLY A 175 15.80 5.52 -5.24
C GLY A 175 14.60 4.58 -5.03
N ILE A 176 13.37 5.08 -5.10
CA ILE A 176 12.16 4.24 -5.08
C ILE A 176 12.20 3.26 -6.27
N GLN A 177 11.82 2.01 -6.01
CA GLN A 177 11.94 0.91 -6.99
C GLN A 177 10.67 0.70 -7.83
N GLY A 178 9.52 1.14 -7.34
CA GLY A 178 8.25 1.05 -8.07
C GLY A 178 7.43 2.33 -7.96
N ILE A 179 6.59 2.58 -8.95
CA ILE A 179 5.65 3.69 -8.95
C ILE A 179 4.26 3.18 -9.31
N HIS A 180 3.25 3.71 -8.62
CA HIS A 180 1.86 3.48 -8.96
C HIS A 180 1.34 4.67 -9.75
N CYS A 181 0.85 4.41 -10.94
CA CYS A 181 0.23 5.39 -11.80
C CYS A 181 -1.06 4.85 -12.38
N THR A 182 -1.85 5.71 -12.99
CA THR A 182 -3.08 5.33 -13.66
C THR A 182 -3.04 5.76 -15.13
N ILE A 183 -3.84 5.09 -15.97
CA ILE A 183 -3.97 5.48 -17.37
C ILE A 183 -4.69 6.81 -17.44
N ASN A 184 -4.08 7.80 -18.10
CA ASN A 184 -4.58 9.17 -18.25
C ASN A 184 -4.81 9.90 -16.91
N GLY A 185 -4.11 9.53 -15.84
CA GLY A 185 -4.25 10.17 -14.54
C GLY A 185 -5.61 9.95 -13.86
N LEU A 186 -6.41 8.96 -14.30
CA LEU A 186 -7.71 8.66 -13.72
C LEU A 186 -7.55 8.21 -12.26
N GLY A 187 -8.34 8.78 -11.37
CA GLY A 187 -8.30 8.45 -9.94
C GLY A 187 -9.25 9.31 -9.12
N ASP A 188 -9.19 9.14 -7.82
CA ASP A 188 -10.00 9.91 -6.88
C ASP A 188 -9.66 11.41 -6.96
N ARG A 189 -10.65 12.25 -6.76
CA ARG A 189 -10.55 13.73 -6.68
C ARG A 189 -9.88 14.33 -7.94
N ALA A 190 -8.62 14.79 -7.83
CA ALA A 190 -7.86 15.37 -8.95
C ALA A 190 -7.07 14.34 -9.76
N GLY A 191 -7.19 13.07 -9.42
CA GLY A 191 -6.51 11.95 -10.10
C GLY A 191 -5.19 11.57 -9.47
N ASN A 192 -4.41 10.79 -10.22
CA ASN A 192 -3.12 10.23 -9.82
C ASN A 192 -2.02 10.61 -10.84
N ALA A 193 -0.79 10.18 -10.56
CA ALA A 193 0.29 10.25 -11.52
C ALA A 193 0.03 9.38 -12.76
#